data_62bce0202ad6303c2a409deafaf402d9
#
_entry.id   62bce0202ad6303c2a409deafaf402d9
#
_cell.length_a   1.000
_cell.length_b   1.000
_cell.length_c   1.000
_cell.angle_alpha   90.00
_cell.angle_beta   90.00
_cell.angle_gamma   90.00
#
_symmetry.space_group_name_H-M   'P 1'
#
loop_
_entity.id
_entity.type
_entity.pdbx_description
1 polymer ?
#
loop_
_entity_poly.entity_id
_entity_poly.type
_entity_poly.pdbx_seq_one_letter_code
_entity_poly.pdbx_strand_id
1 'polypeptide(L)'
;MTTPATLATRLNSGELRRQVAAYLADNPTTDHTSTAVARHLGRSSGAVGNALKTLRDRGQAAETATSPLRYRATATTKAAAAGAPAPVPAPAPVSAPAAPPRPAALASATPVTGPLARPNGLLYHPRTLSGIPDVTALRKLRESGVAALMYGPPGTGKTSVVEAAFGDVITVQGDGDTTVADLVGEYTQTPDGRFVFVHGPVVRAMREGKVLFVDDATLIPPTVLAVLYPAMDGRRQIIIKANGGEAIDAAEGFYTVAGHNPGVHGAVLSDALASRFAAHIKVTSDYDLAAQMGIDRRAVKIARNLHTRMEEGKVGWAPQLRELIAFAKIAEALGEDAAAGNLISIAPDEDRPVVEAVVREVFGKPVEPLALGGRI
;
A
#
# COMPACT_ATOMS: atom_id res chain seq x y z
N MET A 1 25.15 -60.00 -23.71
CA MET A 1 23.77 -60.04 -23.14
C MET A 1 23.71 -58.95 -22.08
N THR A 2 23.19 -57.80 -22.44
CA THR A 2 23.06 -56.62 -21.58
C THR A 2 21.64 -56.62 -21.03
N THR A 3 21.52 -56.75 -19.71
CA THR A 3 20.23 -56.70 -19.00
C THR A 3 19.70 -55.24 -19.01
N PRO A 4 18.44 -55.00 -19.38
CA PRO A 4 17.90 -53.64 -19.37
C PRO A 4 17.65 -53.15 -17.96
N ALA A 5 18.12 -51.93 -17.64
CA ALA A 5 17.82 -51.22 -16.42
C ALA A 5 16.32 -50.92 -16.33
N THR A 6 15.66 -51.45 -15.31
CA THR A 6 14.25 -51.18 -15.01
C THR A 6 14.07 -49.72 -14.70
N LEU A 7 13.39 -48.99 -15.58
CA LEU A 7 12.96 -47.59 -15.36
C LEU A 7 12.05 -47.53 -14.13
N ALA A 8 12.52 -46.90 -13.07
CA ALA A 8 11.75 -46.65 -11.85
C ALA A 8 10.49 -45.83 -12.17
N THR A 9 9.34 -46.44 -12.10
CA THR A 9 8.03 -45.81 -12.33
C THR A 9 7.85 -44.61 -11.43
N ARG A 10 7.46 -43.47 -12.03
CA ARG A 10 7.21 -42.22 -11.32
C ARG A 10 6.00 -42.39 -10.38
N LEU A 11 6.20 -42.31 -9.08
CA LEU A 11 5.14 -42.47 -8.08
C LEU A 11 4.18 -41.25 -8.07
N ASN A 12 2.91 -41.51 -7.75
CA ASN A 12 1.94 -40.46 -7.51
C ASN A 12 2.34 -39.58 -6.31
N SER A 13 1.87 -38.35 -6.30
CA SER A 13 2.15 -37.41 -5.21
C SER A 13 1.73 -38.00 -3.86
N GLY A 14 2.68 -38.10 -2.91
CA GLY A 14 2.46 -38.67 -1.58
C GLY A 14 2.69 -40.16 -1.42
N GLU A 15 2.81 -40.94 -2.51
CA GLU A 15 3.04 -42.41 -2.44
C GLU A 15 4.37 -42.74 -1.79
N LEU A 16 5.45 -42.07 -2.17
CA LEU A 16 6.75 -42.25 -1.53
C LEU A 16 6.70 -41.97 -0.01
N ARG A 17 5.96 -40.95 0.40
CA ARG A 17 5.79 -40.61 1.83
C ARG A 17 5.06 -41.74 2.59
N ARG A 18 4.04 -42.35 1.99
CA ARG A 18 3.35 -43.52 2.57
C ARG A 18 4.31 -44.72 2.72
N GLN A 19 5.12 -45.02 1.70
CA GLN A 19 6.12 -46.07 1.75
C GLN A 19 7.17 -45.81 2.83
N VAL A 20 7.65 -44.60 2.99
CA VAL A 20 8.58 -44.21 4.06
C VAL A 20 7.92 -44.35 5.43
N ALA A 21 6.67 -43.92 5.57
CA ALA A 21 5.93 -44.07 6.83
C ALA A 21 5.68 -45.55 7.18
N ALA A 22 5.36 -46.41 6.20
CA ALA A 22 5.20 -47.84 6.40
C ALA A 22 6.52 -48.47 6.89
N TYR A 23 7.63 -48.16 6.23
CA TYR A 23 8.95 -48.63 6.67
C TYR A 23 9.29 -48.24 8.12
N LEU A 24 9.03 -46.99 8.51
CA LEU A 24 9.24 -46.58 9.90
C LEU A 24 8.27 -47.26 10.86
N ALA A 25 7.02 -47.47 10.48
CA ALA A 25 6.02 -48.15 11.30
C ALA A 25 6.35 -49.61 11.54
N ASP A 26 6.97 -50.29 10.57
CA ASP A 26 7.45 -51.67 10.68
C ASP A 26 8.73 -51.80 11.53
N ASN A 27 9.44 -50.67 11.76
CA ASN A 27 10.68 -50.61 12.57
C ASN A 27 10.60 -49.52 13.65
N PRO A 28 9.64 -49.58 14.58
CA PRO A 28 9.24 -48.47 15.41
C PRO A 28 10.29 -48.06 16.46
N THR A 29 11.17 -48.94 16.85
CA THR A 29 12.19 -48.73 17.91
C THR A 29 13.56 -48.39 17.36
N THR A 30 13.75 -48.44 16.04
CA THR A 30 15.05 -48.25 15.39
C THR A 30 15.19 -46.88 14.79
N ASP A 31 16.38 -46.29 14.91
CA ASP A 31 16.74 -44.99 14.32
C ASP A 31 17.29 -45.21 12.91
N HIS A 32 16.68 -44.57 11.91
CA HIS A 32 17.01 -44.72 10.51
C HIS A 32 17.54 -43.42 9.89
N THR A 33 18.62 -43.53 9.09
CA THR A 33 19.04 -42.43 8.22
C THR A 33 18.26 -42.45 6.90
N SER A 34 18.15 -41.28 6.24
CA SER A 34 17.53 -41.18 4.91
C SER A 34 18.17 -42.14 3.89
N THR A 35 19.48 -42.36 3.97
CA THR A 35 20.23 -43.28 3.10
C THR A 35 19.85 -44.75 3.35
N ALA A 36 19.66 -45.16 4.62
CA ALA A 36 19.26 -46.53 4.96
C ALA A 36 17.85 -46.82 4.45
N VAL A 37 16.90 -45.92 4.68
CA VAL A 37 15.52 -46.05 4.18
C VAL A 37 15.48 -46.03 2.64
N ALA A 38 16.27 -45.18 2.00
CA ALA A 38 16.36 -45.06 0.54
C ALA A 38 16.87 -46.37 -0.09
N ARG A 39 17.88 -46.98 0.50
CA ARG A 39 18.43 -48.27 0.04
C ARG A 39 17.37 -49.36 0.12
N HIS A 40 16.61 -49.43 1.20
CA HIS A 40 15.56 -50.43 1.38
C HIS A 40 14.42 -50.27 0.36
N LEU A 41 14.00 -49.01 0.11
CA LEU A 41 12.90 -48.71 -0.78
C LEU A 41 13.30 -48.62 -2.28
N GLY A 42 14.59 -48.81 -2.60
CA GLY A 42 15.08 -48.66 -3.99
C GLY A 42 14.88 -47.21 -4.54
N ARG A 43 15.03 -46.18 -3.71
CA ARG A 43 14.76 -44.79 -4.07
C ARG A 43 15.99 -43.89 -3.79
N SER A 44 15.97 -42.65 -4.32
CA SER A 44 17.02 -41.69 -4.06
C SER A 44 16.99 -41.21 -2.60
N SER A 45 18.14 -41.04 -1.97
CA SER A 45 18.24 -40.58 -0.58
C SER A 45 17.70 -39.14 -0.40
N GLY A 46 17.78 -38.32 -1.43
CA GLY A 46 17.20 -36.95 -1.41
C GLY A 46 15.68 -36.97 -1.38
N ALA A 47 15.05 -37.80 -2.22
CA ALA A 47 13.59 -37.93 -2.23
C ALA A 47 13.05 -38.50 -0.91
N VAL A 48 13.74 -39.51 -0.36
CA VAL A 48 13.39 -40.09 0.94
C VAL A 48 13.65 -39.10 2.08
N GLY A 49 14.73 -38.32 2.02
CA GLY A 49 15.01 -37.26 3.00
C GLY A 49 13.90 -36.21 3.05
N ASN A 50 13.39 -35.77 1.90
CA ASN A 50 12.24 -34.85 1.83
C ASN A 50 10.95 -35.47 2.38
N ALA A 51 10.71 -36.77 2.12
CA ALA A 51 9.57 -37.48 2.69
C ALA A 51 9.66 -37.60 4.21
N LEU A 52 10.84 -37.92 4.77
CA LEU A 52 11.10 -38.00 6.20
C LEU A 52 10.94 -36.64 6.89
N LYS A 53 11.46 -35.56 6.27
CA LYS A 53 11.26 -34.19 6.75
C LYS A 53 9.77 -33.84 6.82
N THR A 54 9.02 -34.15 5.77
CA THR A 54 7.56 -33.91 5.74
C THR A 54 6.82 -34.72 6.83
N LEU A 55 7.22 -35.98 7.09
CA LEU A 55 6.63 -36.79 8.15
C LEU A 55 6.96 -36.20 9.54
N ARG A 56 8.19 -35.74 9.75
CA ARG A 56 8.61 -35.06 10.99
C ARG A 56 7.77 -33.79 11.22
N ASP A 57 7.68 -32.94 10.22
CA ASP A 57 6.96 -31.65 10.31
C ASP A 57 5.46 -31.84 10.61
N ARG A 58 4.93 -33.04 10.31
CA ARG A 58 3.55 -33.46 10.63
C ARG A 58 3.44 -34.25 11.94
N GLY A 59 4.50 -34.40 12.71
CA GLY A 59 4.52 -35.20 13.93
C GLY A 59 4.39 -36.70 13.69
N GLN A 60 4.57 -37.16 12.44
CA GLN A 60 4.45 -38.57 12.02
C GLN A 60 5.79 -39.30 11.96
N ALA A 61 6.88 -38.62 12.25
CA ALA A 61 8.21 -39.19 12.53
C ALA A 61 8.92 -38.29 13.55
N ALA A 62 9.75 -38.83 14.39
CA ALA A 62 10.59 -38.07 15.33
C ALA A 62 12.03 -38.02 14.81
N GLU A 63 12.67 -36.85 14.92
CA GLU A 63 14.10 -36.71 14.71
C GLU A 63 14.84 -37.07 16.02
N THR A 64 15.78 -38.03 15.95
CA THR A 64 16.44 -38.57 17.12
C THR A 64 17.92 -38.21 17.21
N ALA A 65 18.54 -37.78 16.09
CA ALA A 65 19.92 -37.31 16.05
C ALA A 65 20.14 -36.38 14.89
N THR A 66 21.03 -35.39 15.01
CA THR A 66 21.32 -34.37 14.01
C THR A 66 22.57 -34.64 13.17
N SER A 67 23.49 -35.49 13.66
CA SER A 67 24.73 -35.81 12.93
C SER A 67 25.18 -37.26 13.19
N PRO A 68 24.92 -38.21 12.25
CA PRO A 68 24.05 -38.07 11.09
C PRO A 68 22.58 -37.98 11.46
N LEU A 69 21.80 -37.28 10.62
CA LEU A 69 20.36 -37.09 10.84
C LEU A 69 19.61 -38.41 10.84
N ARG A 70 18.86 -38.70 11.92
CA ARG A 70 18.13 -39.96 12.12
C ARG A 70 16.68 -39.71 12.48
N TYR A 71 15.84 -40.64 12.06
CA TYR A 71 14.39 -40.59 12.25
C TYR A 71 13.87 -41.88 12.85
N ARG A 72 12.85 -41.78 13.71
CA ARG A 72 12.13 -42.88 14.34
C ARG A 72 10.63 -42.73 14.17
N ALA A 73 9.88 -43.82 14.23
CA ALA A 73 8.44 -43.79 14.23
C ALA A 73 7.87 -43.08 15.47
N THR A 74 6.70 -42.47 15.30
CA THR A 74 5.86 -41.91 16.37
C THR A 74 4.54 -42.70 16.46
N ALA A 75 3.72 -42.43 17.45
CA ALA A 75 2.40 -43.08 17.59
C ALA A 75 1.49 -42.87 16.36
N THR A 76 1.72 -41.80 15.58
CA THR A 76 0.93 -41.44 14.38
C THR A 76 1.53 -41.92 13.06
N THR A 77 2.72 -42.54 13.07
CA THR A 77 3.40 -43.05 11.85
C THR A 77 2.58 -44.11 11.15
N LYS A 78 1.95 -45.04 11.89
CA LYS A 78 1.11 -46.09 11.34
C LYS A 78 -0.13 -45.56 10.59
N ALA A 79 -0.73 -44.51 11.12
CA ALA A 79 -1.85 -43.81 10.46
C ALA A 79 -1.40 -43.12 9.16
N ALA A 80 -0.19 -42.54 9.14
CA ALA A 80 0.41 -41.92 7.96
C ALA A 80 0.70 -42.96 6.87
N ALA A 81 1.14 -44.17 7.23
CA ALA A 81 1.33 -45.30 6.31
C ALA A 81 0.00 -45.73 5.68
N ALA A 82 -1.08 -45.73 6.42
CA ALA A 82 -2.43 -46.03 5.94
C ALA A 82 -3.08 -44.92 5.07
N GLY A 83 -2.37 -43.80 4.91
CA GLY A 83 -2.88 -42.65 4.14
C GLY A 83 -3.87 -41.78 4.88
N ALA A 84 -4.05 -41.97 6.18
CA ALA A 84 -4.88 -41.09 7.01
C ALA A 84 -4.28 -39.66 7.06
N PRO A 85 -5.12 -38.60 7.02
CA PRO A 85 -4.63 -37.25 7.23
C PRO A 85 -3.94 -37.16 8.61
N ALA A 86 -2.88 -36.34 8.71
CA ALA A 86 -2.24 -36.09 9.98
C ALA A 86 -3.28 -35.60 11.00
N PRO A 87 -3.28 -36.06 12.25
CA PRO A 87 -4.08 -35.44 13.28
C PRO A 87 -3.68 -33.96 13.30
N VAL A 88 -4.63 -33.07 13.06
CA VAL A 88 -4.44 -31.65 13.26
C VAL A 88 -4.07 -31.52 14.73
N PRO A 89 -2.88 -30.97 15.09
CA PRO A 89 -2.61 -30.68 16.48
C PRO A 89 -3.77 -29.82 16.96
N ALA A 90 -4.43 -30.24 18.05
CA ALA A 90 -5.40 -29.38 18.70
C ALA A 90 -4.69 -28.03 18.88
N PRO A 91 -5.27 -26.91 18.43
CA PRO A 91 -4.65 -25.63 18.62
C PRO A 91 -4.36 -25.55 20.11
N ALA A 92 -3.06 -25.36 20.48
CA ALA A 92 -2.75 -24.91 21.82
C ALA A 92 -3.73 -23.77 22.11
N PRO A 93 -4.28 -23.63 23.33
CA PRO A 93 -5.14 -22.51 23.62
C PRO A 93 -4.32 -21.25 23.33
N VAL A 94 -4.45 -20.76 22.11
CA VAL A 94 -4.05 -19.40 21.76
C VAL A 94 -4.93 -18.59 22.69
N SER A 95 -4.30 -17.94 23.67
CA SER A 95 -4.93 -16.82 24.34
C SER A 95 -5.58 -16.03 23.23
N ALA A 96 -6.92 -15.97 23.24
CA ALA A 96 -7.66 -15.31 22.17
C ALA A 96 -6.92 -14.03 21.87
N PRO A 97 -6.59 -13.72 20.59
CA PRO A 97 -5.93 -12.47 20.28
C PRO A 97 -6.77 -11.43 20.98
N ALA A 98 -6.14 -10.60 21.83
CA ALA A 98 -6.85 -9.53 22.52
C ALA A 98 -7.75 -8.91 21.46
N ALA A 99 -9.05 -8.88 21.68
CA ALA A 99 -10.00 -8.36 20.72
C ALA A 99 -9.37 -7.09 20.16
N PRO A 100 -9.29 -6.91 18.83
CA PRO A 100 -8.63 -5.73 18.27
C PRO A 100 -9.18 -4.55 19.05
N PRO A 101 -8.34 -3.60 19.48
CA PRO A 101 -8.79 -2.48 20.28
C PRO A 101 -10.03 -1.93 19.58
N ARG A 102 -11.14 -1.92 20.29
CA ARG A 102 -12.42 -1.43 19.76
C ARG A 102 -12.09 -0.10 19.10
N PRO A 103 -12.34 0.11 17.80
CA PRO A 103 -12.01 1.35 17.15
C PRO A 103 -12.48 2.46 18.07
N ALA A 104 -11.60 3.40 18.40
CA ALA A 104 -11.97 4.54 19.24
C ALA A 104 -13.24 5.08 18.61
N ALA A 105 -14.32 5.06 19.37
CA ALA A 105 -15.65 5.43 18.91
C ALA A 105 -15.47 6.65 18.03
N LEU A 106 -15.97 6.62 16.80
CA LEU A 106 -15.83 7.69 15.81
C LEU A 106 -16.10 8.98 16.59
N ALA A 107 -15.03 9.73 16.86
CA ALA A 107 -15.09 10.84 17.79
C ALA A 107 -16.23 11.73 17.30
N SER A 108 -17.26 11.86 18.10
CA SER A 108 -18.42 12.71 17.83
C SER A 108 -17.89 14.00 17.27
N ALA A 109 -18.24 14.32 16.02
CA ALA A 109 -17.56 15.32 15.22
C ALA A 109 -17.56 16.66 15.97
N THR A 110 -16.48 16.93 16.69
CA THR A 110 -16.26 18.25 17.28
C THR A 110 -16.37 19.27 16.14
N PRO A 111 -17.21 20.31 16.26
CA PRO A 111 -17.37 21.28 15.21
C PRO A 111 -15.99 21.82 14.79
N VAL A 112 -15.66 21.72 13.51
CA VAL A 112 -14.41 22.24 12.98
C VAL A 112 -14.56 23.74 12.83
N THR A 113 -13.93 24.51 13.74
CA THR A 113 -14.05 25.97 13.81
C THR A 113 -12.76 26.70 13.44
N GLY A 114 -11.68 25.96 13.16
CA GLY A 114 -10.36 26.54 12.86
C GLY A 114 -9.37 25.52 12.30
N PRO A 115 -8.09 25.91 12.20
CA PRO A 115 -7.03 25.05 11.70
C PRO A 115 -6.89 23.77 12.51
N LEU A 116 -6.57 22.67 11.82
CA LEU A 116 -6.40 21.33 12.40
C LEU A 116 -4.95 20.87 12.24
N ALA A 117 -4.38 20.31 13.31
CA ALA A 117 -3.06 19.70 13.23
C ALA A 117 -3.12 18.38 12.44
N ARG A 118 -2.19 18.21 11.51
CA ARG A 118 -1.95 16.97 10.79
C ARG A 118 -0.95 16.09 11.54
N PRO A 119 -0.83 14.78 11.24
CA PRO A 119 0.14 13.90 11.90
C PRO A 119 1.60 14.39 11.85
N ASN A 120 1.97 15.14 10.83
CA ASN A 120 3.30 15.74 10.68
C ASN A 120 3.49 17.08 11.43
N GLY A 121 2.52 17.48 12.26
CA GLY A 121 2.54 18.73 13.05
C GLY A 121 2.18 20.00 12.28
N LEU A 122 2.04 19.94 10.95
CA LEU A 122 1.62 21.11 10.16
C LEU A 122 0.12 21.34 10.29
N LEU A 123 -0.28 22.60 10.23
CA LEU A 123 -1.70 22.99 10.28
C LEU A 123 -2.36 22.81 8.91
N TYR A 124 -3.57 22.29 8.91
CA TYR A 124 -4.49 22.32 7.81
C TYR A 124 -5.59 23.34 8.07
N HIS A 125 -5.82 24.22 7.11
CA HIS A 125 -6.91 25.22 7.17
C HIS A 125 -8.11 24.66 6.40
N PRO A 126 -9.22 24.34 7.10
CA PRO A 126 -10.41 23.78 6.46
C PRO A 126 -11.00 24.71 5.42
N ARG A 127 -11.41 24.14 4.31
CA ARG A 127 -12.14 24.83 3.25
C ARG A 127 -13.61 24.44 3.28
N THR A 128 -14.42 25.08 2.47
CA THR A 128 -15.86 24.78 2.39
C THR A 128 -16.14 23.76 1.29
N LEU A 129 -16.84 22.67 1.65
CA LEU A 129 -17.41 21.69 0.74
C LEU A 129 -18.92 21.59 1.01
N SER A 130 -19.74 21.98 0.03
CA SER A 130 -21.21 21.97 0.16
C SER A 130 -21.72 22.70 1.42
N GLY A 131 -21.13 23.85 1.74
CA GLY A 131 -21.55 24.68 2.88
C GLY A 131 -21.06 24.26 4.27
N ILE A 132 -20.28 23.19 4.38
CA ILE A 132 -19.67 22.73 5.62
C ILE A 132 -18.15 22.59 5.47
N PRO A 133 -17.36 22.57 6.57
CA PRO A 133 -15.94 22.30 6.48
C PRO A 133 -15.65 20.98 5.77
N ASP A 134 -14.70 20.97 4.84
CA ASP A 134 -14.32 19.82 4.02
C ASP A 134 -13.92 18.59 4.87
N VAL A 135 -13.21 18.81 5.97
CA VAL A 135 -12.89 17.78 6.98
C VAL A 135 -14.16 17.15 7.55
N THR A 136 -15.17 17.95 7.88
CA THR A 136 -16.46 17.45 8.38
C THR A 136 -17.21 16.70 7.29
N ALA A 137 -17.17 17.18 6.05
CA ALA A 137 -17.79 16.50 4.91
C ALA A 137 -17.17 15.12 4.68
N LEU A 138 -15.83 15.01 4.68
CA LEU A 138 -15.15 13.73 4.52
C LEU A 138 -15.47 12.73 5.65
N ARG A 139 -15.57 13.20 6.90
CA ARG A 139 -15.98 12.36 8.03
C ARG A 139 -17.40 11.81 7.86
N LYS A 140 -18.35 12.66 7.42
CA LYS A 140 -19.72 12.24 7.10
C LYS A 140 -19.79 11.23 5.94
N LEU A 141 -18.98 11.40 4.90
CA LEU A 141 -18.88 10.43 3.81
C LEU A 141 -18.39 9.07 4.31
N ARG A 142 -17.39 9.05 5.21
CA ARG A 142 -16.95 7.82 5.87
C ARG A 142 -18.05 7.15 6.68
N GLU A 143 -18.75 7.91 7.52
CA GLU A 143 -19.89 7.41 8.32
C GLU A 143 -21.00 6.81 7.44
N SER A 144 -21.21 7.38 6.26
CA SER A 144 -22.19 6.91 5.27
C SER A 144 -21.64 5.80 4.36
N GLY A 145 -20.37 5.38 4.51
CA GLY A 145 -19.75 4.37 3.68
C GLY A 145 -19.55 4.78 2.21
N VAL A 146 -19.53 6.08 1.93
CA VAL A 146 -19.42 6.63 0.57
C VAL A 146 -17.96 6.96 0.27
N ALA A 147 -17.26 6.10 -0.48
CA ALA A 147 -15.87 6.30 -0.87
C ALA A 147 -15.69 7.57 -1.71
N ALA A 148 -14.59 8.30 -1.46
CA ALA A 148 -14.32 9.59 -2.09
C ALA A 148 -13.10 9.55 -3.02
N LEU A 149 -13.25 10.08 -4.23
CA LEU A 149 -12.16 10.40 -5.17
C LEU A 149 -11.89 11.90 -5.14
N MET A 150 -10.70 12.27 -4.71
CA MET A 150 -10.26 13.66 -4.71
C MET A 150 -9.43 13.92 -5.96
N TYR A 151 -9.85 14.84 -6.81
CA TYR A 151 -9.15 15.13 -8.05
C TYR A 151 -8.82 16.61 -8.22
N GLY A 152 -7.73 16.90 -8.88
CA GLY A 152 -7.27 18.27 -9.14
C GLY A 152 -5.76 18.33 -9.32
N PRO A 153 -5.20 19.51 -9.66
CA PRO A 153 -3.77 19.66 -9.88
C PRO A 153 -2.92 19.21 -8.70
N PRO A 154 -1.65 18.82 -8.91
CA PRO A 154 -0.69 18.61 -7.84
C PRO A 154 -0.56 19.86 -6.95
N GLY A 155 -0.26 19.68 -5.66
CA GLY A 155 -0.02 20.84 -4.78
C GLY A 155 -1.27 21.55 -4.23
N THR A 156 -2.49 21.06 -4.53
CA THR A 156 -3.76 21.66 -4.05
C THR A 156 -4.19 21.22 -2.64
N GLY A 157 -3.45 20.28 -2.01
CA GLY A 157 -3.69 19.85 -0.64
C GLY A 157 -4.61 18.63 -0.48
N LYS A 158 -4.74 17.76 -1.50
CA LYS A 158 -5.53 16.51 -1.40
C LYS A 158 -5.11 15.64 -0.22
N THR A 159 -3.83 15.29 -0.13
CA THR A 159 -3.27 14.51 1.00
C THR A 159 -3.48 15.21 2.33
N SER A 160 -3.30 16.54 2.36
CA SER A 160 -3.42 17.33 3.59
C SER A 160 -4.82 17.31 4.18
N VAL A 161 -5.87 17.38 3.37
CA VAL A 161 -7.26 17.31 3.87
C VAL A 161 -7.61 15.92 4.36
N VAL A 162 -7.12 14.86 3.72
CA VAL A 162 -7.34 13.48 4.16
C VAL A 162 -6.68 13.22 5.53
N GLU A 163 -5.43 13.65 5.71
CA GLU A 163 -4.72 13.57 6.99
C GLU A 163 -5.42 14.40 8.09
N ALA A 164 -5.89 15.61 7.77
CA ALA A 164 -6.62 16.45 8.72
C ALA A 164 -8.01 15.89 9.08
N ALA A 165 -8.66 15.22 8.13
CA ALA A 165 -9.97 14.64 8.36
C ALA A 165 -9.90 13.41 9.27
N PHE A 166 -8.89 12.57 9.12
CA PHE A 166 -8.90 11.23 9.70
C PHE A 166 -7.73 10.97 10.67
N GLY A 167 -6.66 11.75 10.63
CA GLY A 167 -5.48 11.59 11.51
C GLY A 167 -4.69 10.32 11.18
N ASP A 168 -5.14 9.19 11.67
CA ASP A 168 -4.48 7.88 11.46
C ASP A 168 -4.92 7.26 10.11
N VAL A 169 -4.13 7.55 9.08
CA VAL A 169 -4.37 7.13 7.70
C VAL A 169 -3.26 6.21 7.23
N ILE A 170 -3.61 5.09 6.62
CA ILE A 170 -2.65 4.27 5.90
C ILE A 170 -2.60 4.76 4.45
N THR A 171 -1.47 5.32 4.06
CA THR A 171 -1.28 5.89 2.72
C THR A 171 -0.51 4.91 1.83
N VAL A 172 -1.01 4.75 0.60
CA VAL A 172 -0.32 4.11 -0.52
C VAL A 172 -0.01 5.19 -1.53
N GLN A 173 1.27 5.35 -1.89
CA GLN A 173 1.67 6.18 -3.02
C GLN A 173 1.61 5.34 -4.29
N GLY A 174 0.77 5.74 -5.25
CA GLY A 174 0.62 5.04 -6.51
C GLY A 174 1.66 5.47 -7.55
N ASP A 175 2.12 4.51 -8.33
CA ASP A 175 2.96 4.71 -9.51
C ASP A 175 2.73 3.61 -10.55
N GLY A 176 3.43 3.70 -11.71
CA GLY A 176 3.29 2.75 -12.80
C GLY A 176 3.84 1.35 -12.51
N ASP A 177 4.73 1.22 -11.53
CA ASP A 177 5.38 -0.04 -11.14
C ASP A 177 4.69 -0.71 -9.95
N THR A 178 3.70 -0.06 -9.36
CA THR A 178 2.92 -0.61 -8.23
C THR A 178 2.30 -1.95 -8.61
N THR A 179 2.49 -2.94 -7.75
CA THR A 179 2.02 -4.33 -7.93
C THR A 179 0.92 -4.71 -6.94
N VAL A 180 0.27 -5.86 -7.17
CA VAL A 180 -0.69 -6.41 -6.19
C VAL A 180 0.01 -6.76 -4.87
N ALA A 181 1.27 -7.21 -4.91
CA ALA A 181 2.04 -7.53 -3.71
C ALA A 181 2.26 -6.30 -2.82
N ASP A 182 2.56 -5.14 -3.43
CA ASP A 182 2.72 -3.89 -2.69
C ASP A 182 1.45 -3.47 -1.95
N LEU A 183 0.28 -3.83 -2.48
CA LEU A 183 -1.02 -3.52 -1.89
C LEU A 183 -1.45 -4.52 -0.82
N VAL A 184 -1.35 -5.82 -1.10
CA VAL A 184 -1.91 -6.85 -0.22
C VAL A 184 -0.87 -7.57 0.62
N GLY A 185 0.39 -7.55 0.21
CA GLY A 185 1.51 -8.19 0.89
C GLY A 185 2.14 -9.34 0.11
N GLU A 186 3.27 -9.81 0.62
CA GLU A 186 4.10 -10.82 0.01
C GLU A 186 4.84 -11.67 1.04
N TYR A 187 5.45 -12.76 0.57
CA TYR A 187 6.34 -13.57 1.39
C TYR A 187 7.73 -12.92 1.49
N THR A 188 8.16 -12.68 2.73
CA THR A 188 9.48 -12.15 3.06
C THR A 188 10.28 -13.20 3.81
N GLN A 189 11.59 -13.30 3.55
CA GLN A 189 12.48 -14.16 4.30
C GLN A 189 12.96 -13.45 5.57
N THR A 190 12.70 -14.07 6.72
CA THR A 190 13.21 -13.61 8.02
C THR A 190 14.71 -13.91 8.17
N PRO A 191 15.44 -13.23 9.08
CA PRO A 191 16.88 -13.46 9.29
C PRO A 191 17.25 -14.90 9.62
N ASP A 192 16.34 -15.68 10.21
CA ASP A 192 16.49 -17.12 10.50
C ASP A 192 16.14 -18.02 9.31
N GLY A 193 15.92 -17.45 8.12
CA GLY A 193 15.71 -18.16 6.85
C GLY A 193 14.30 -18.68 6.62
N ARG A 194 13.34 -18.37 7.50
CA ARG A 194 11.92 -18.74 7.29
C ARG A 194 11.21 -17.75 6.39
N PHE A 195 10.24 -18.23 5.61
CA PHE A 195 9.35 -17.36 4.85
C PHE A 195 8.09 -17.09 5.66
N VAL A 196 7.79 -15.81 5.84
CA VAL A 196 6.57 -15.30 6.46
C VAL A 196 5.83 -14.40 5.49
N PHE A 197 4.50 -14.45 5.51
CA PHE A 197 3.71 -13.52 4.72
C PHE A 197 3.55 -12.21 5.51
N VAL A 198 3.97 -11.10 4.90
CA VAL A 198 3.83 -9.76 5.48
C VAL A 198 2.67 -9.06 4.79
N HIS A 199 1.64 -8.71 5.56
CA HIS A 199 0.47 -8.04 5.03
C HIS A 199 0.78 -6.61 4.60
N GLY A 200 0.35 -6.26 3.39
CA GLY A 200 0.48 -4.93 2.81
C GLY A 200 -0.50 -3.90 3.38
N PRO A 201 -0.40 -2.65 2.92
CA PRO A 201 -1.16 -1.52 3.47
C PRO A 201 -2.68 -1.69 3.36
N VAL A 202 -3.18 -2.27 2.28
CA VAL A 202 -4.61 -2.54 2.09
C VAL A 202 -5.14 -3.49 3.16
N VAL A 203 -4.46 -4.61 3.35
CA VAL A 203 -4.85 -5.63 4.35
C VAL A 203 -4.77 -5.06 5.76
N ARG A 204 -3.74 -4.28 6.05
CA ARG A 204 -3.60 -3.60 7.34
C ARG A 204 -4.75 -2.62 7.58
N ALA A 205 -5.08 -1.77 6.60
CA ALA A 205 -6.20 -0.84 6.70
C ALA A 205 -7.53 -1.56 6.94
N MET A 206 -7.78 -2.66 6.22
CA MET A 206 -8.97 -3.47 6.38
C MET A 206 -9.07 -4.09 7.77
N ARG A 207 -8.00 -4.72 8.26
CA ARG A 207 -7.97 -5.38 9.58
C ARG A 207 -8.08 -4.40 10.74
N GLU A 208 -7.45 -3.24 10.61
CA GLU A 208 -7.40 -2.23 11.66
C GLU A 208 -8.61 -1.26 11.63
N GLY A 209 -9.50 -1.38 10.64
CA GLY A 209 -10.64 -0.46 10.47
C GLY A 209 -10.21 0.98 10.18
N LYS A 210 -9.05 1.15 9.55
CA LYS A 210 -8.46 2.47 9.26
C LYS A 210 -8.86 3.00 7.88
N VAL A 211 -8.62 4.29 7.69
CA VAL A 211 -8.73 4.92 6.38
C VAL A 211 -7.52 4.51 5.52
N LEU A 212 -7.81 3.98 4.34
CA LEU A 212 -6.84 3.77 3.28
C LEU A 212 -6.89 4.97 2.34
N PHE A 213 -5.78 5.67 2.19
CA PHE A 213 -5.63 6.71 1.17
C PHE A 213 -4.69 6.22 0.07
N VAL A 214 -5.21 6.11 -1.14
CA VAL A 214 -4.43 5.76 -2.33
C VAL A 214 -4.13 7.06 -3.06
N ASP A 215 -2.97 7.65 -2.80
CA ASP A 215 -2.53 8.87 -3.49
C ASP A 215 -2.02 8.51 -4.89
N ASP A 216 -2.25 9.38 -5.85
CA ASP A 216 -1.96 9.14 -7.27
C ASP A 216 -2.52 7.80 -7.81
N ALA A 217 -3.70 7.40 -7.34
CA ALA A 217 -4.32 6.11 -7.61
C ALA A 217 -4.41 5.78 -9.12
N THR A 218 -4.53 6.79 -9.96
CA THR A 218 -4.68 6.63 -11.41
C THR A 218 -3.37 6.37 -12.15
N LEU A 219 -2.22 6.43 -11.47
CA LEU A 219 -0.93 5.95 -11.99
C LEU A 219 -0.78 4.44 -11.81
N ILE A 220 -1.47 3.84 -10.84
CA ILE A 220 -1.45 2.40 -10.61
C ILE A 220 -2.21 1.71 -11.76
N PRO A 221 -1.64 0.62 -12.34
CA PRO A 221 -2.34 -0.13 -13.37
C PRO A 221 -3.75 -0.55 -12.92
N PRO A 222 -4.79 -0.34 -13.76
CA PRO A 222 -6.17 -0.68 -13.38
C PRO A 222 -6.39 -2.13 -12.96
N THR A 223 -5.62 -3.06 -13.51
CA THR A 223 -5.63 -4.48 -13.15
C THR A 223 -5.13 -4.74 -11.73
N VAL A 224 -4.20 -3.92 -11.23
CA VAL A 224 -3.68 -3.96 -9.87
C VAL A 224 -4.69 -3.36 -8.89
N LEU A 225 -5.24 -2.18 -9.22
CA LEU A 225 -6.28 -1.54 -8.40
C LEU A 225 -7.56 -2.39 -8.25
N ALA A 226 -7.82 -3.30 -9.19
CA ALA A 226 -8.98 -4.17 -9.13
C ALA A 226 -9.01 -5.05 -7.86
N VAL A 227 -7.88 -5.26 -7.17
CA VAL A 227 -7.82 -5.98 -5.89
C VAL A 227 -8.60 -5.25 -4.78
N LEU A 228 -8.75 -3.92 -4.88
CA LEU A 228 -9.49 -3.11 -3.89
C LEU A 228 -11.02 -3.21 -4.05
N TYR A 229 -11.51 -3.55 -5.25
CA TYR A 229 -12.94 -3.47 -5.55
C TYR A 229 -13.82 -4.30 -4.62
N PRO A 230 -13.46 -5.55 -4.27
CA PRO A 230 -14.25 -6.34 -3.33
C PRO A 230 -14.26 -5.79 -1.89
N ALA A 231 -13.22 -5.03 -1.50
CA ALA A 231 -13.19 -4.38 -0.20
C ALA A 231 -14.12 -3.15 -0.13
N MET A 232 -14.39 -2.52 -1.28
CA MET A 232 -15.16 -1.29 -1.41
C MET A 232 -16.64 -1.53 -1.70
N ASP A 233 -17.01 -2.72 -2.18
CA ASP A 233 -18.39 -3.08 -2.49
C ASP A 233 -19.07 -3.77 -1.28
N GLY A 234 -20.30 -4.24 -1.46
CA GLY A 234 -21.08 -4.88 -0.40
C GLY A 234 -20.46 -6.15 0.18
N ARG A 235 -19.43 -6.73 -0.46
CA ARG A 235 -18.71 -7.90 0.06
C ARG A 235 -17.80 -7.55 1.22
N ARG A 236 -17.19 -6.36 1.21
CA ARG A 236 -16.22 -5.88 2.21
C ARG A 236 -15.14 -6.89 2.57
N GLN A 237 -14.70 -7.68 1.58
CA GLN A 237 -13.77 -8.79 1.76
C GLN A 237 -12.84 -8.87 0.54
N ILE A 238 -11.57 -9.19 0.78
CA ILE A 238 -10.60 -9.57 -0.27
C ILE A 238 -10.04 -10.96 0.01
N ILE A 239 -9.54 -11.62 -1.04
CA ILE A 239 -8.88 -12.93 -0.92
C ILE A 239 -7.43 -12.80 -1.37
N ILE A 240 -6.50 -13.10 -0.48
CA ILE A 240 -5.07 -13.08 -0.75
C ILE A 240 -4.65 -14.42 -1.35
N LYS A 241 -4.67 -14.50 -2.68
CA LYS A 241 -4.33 -15.72 -3.42
C LYS A 241 -2.92 -16.22 -3.10
N ALA A 242 -1.96 -15.31 -2.97
CA ALA A 242 -0.56 -15.63 -2.65
C ALA A 242 -0.41 -16.25 -1.26
N ASN A 243 -1.29 -15.95 -0.30
CA ASN A 243 -1.27 -16.51 1.05
C ASN A 243 -2.32 -17.62 1.24
N GLY A 244 -2.30 -18.62 0.36
CA GLY A 244 -3.17 -19.80 0.48
C GLY A 244 -4.67 -19.53 0.35
N GLY A 245 -5.08 -18.37 -0.19
CA GLY A 245 -6.48 -17.98 -0.31
C GLY A 245 -7.03 -17.37 0.99
N GLU A 246 -6.19 -16.78 1.83
CA GLU A 246 -6.61 -16.09 3.06
C GLU A 246 -7.69 -15.04 2.74
N ALA A 247 -8.83 -15.15 3.41
CA ALA A 247 -9.92 -14.17 3.32
C ALA A 247 -9.73 -13.09 4.39
N ILE A 248 -9.81 -11.82 3.97
CA ILE A 248 -9.69 -10.65 4.84
C ILE A 248 -10.99 -9.88 4.79
N ASP A 249 -11.72 -9.86 5.89
CA ASP A 249 -12.90 -9.03 6.06
C ASP A 249 -12.50 -7.62 6.52
N ALA A 250 -13.18 -6.62 5.97
CA ALA A 250 -12.97 -5.24 6.41
C ALA A 250 -13.63 -5.01 7.77
N ALA A 251 -12.81 -4.67 8.76
CA ALA A 251 -13.27 -4.27 10.08
C ALA A 251 -14.14 -2.99 10.00
N GLU A 252 -14.95 -2.78 11.04
CA GLU A 252 -15.71 -1.55 11.17
C GLU A 252 -14.78 -0.33 11.12
N GLY A 253 -15.19 0.71 10.43
CA GLY A 253 -14.39 1.92 10.24
C GLY A 253 -13.47 1.90 9.04
N PHE A 254 -13.22 0.76 8.38
CA PHE A 254 -12.48 0.74 7.13
C PHE A 254 -13.14 1.61 6.07
N TYR A 255 -12.35 2.49 5.46
CA TYR A 255 -12.83 3.47 4.49
C TYR A 255 -11.73 3.75 3.45
N THR A 256 -12.10 4.01 2.20
CA THR A 256 -11.14 4.27 1.13
C THR A 256 -11.33 5.66 0.55
N VAL A 257 -10.23 6.39 0.42
CA VAL A 257 -10.13 7.65 -0.32
C VAL A 257 -9.06 7.48 -1.38
N ALA A 258 -9.28 8.02 -2.58
CA ALA A 258 -8.27 8.04 -3.64
C ALA A 258 -7.93 9.48 -4.05
N GLY A 259 -6.68 9.69 -4.42
CA GLY A 259 -6.17 10.91 -5.06
C GLY A 259 -5.99 10.71 -6.56
N HIS A 260 -6.38 11.70 -7.35
CA HIS A 260 -6.20 11.72 -8.80
C HIS A 260 -5.67 13.09 -9.25
N ASN A 261 -4.65 13.08 -10.07
CA ASN A 261 -4.08 14.27 -10.71
C ASN A 261 -4.41 14.26 -12.21
N PRO A 262 -5.52 14.88 -12.64
CA PRO A 262 -5.85 14.97 -14.06
C PRO A 262 -4.75 15.66 -14.87
N GLY A 263 -4.45 15.19 -16.06
CA GLY A 263 -3.42 15.76 -16.94
C GLY A 263 -1.99 15.27 -16.65
N VAL A 264 -1.74 14.48 -15.59
CA VAL A 264 -0.46 13.80 -15.40
C VAL A 264 -0.34 12.66 -16.42
N HIS A 265 0.80 12.59 -17.10
CA HIS A 265 1.07 11.53 -18.08
C HIS A 265 0.97 10.15 -17.44
N GLY A 266 0.25 9.23 -18.07
CA GLY A 266 0.03 7.88 -17.55
C GLY A 266 -1.13 7.74 -16.55
N ALA A 267 -1.72 8.84 -16.08
CA ALA A 267 -2.86 8.79 -15.15
C ALA A 267 -4.16 8.37 -15.88
N VAL A 268 -4.65 7.16 -15.59
CA VAL A 268 -5.84 6.60 -16.23
C VAL A 268 -6.95 6.40 -15.18
N LEU A 269 -7.99 7.22 -15.26
CA LEU A 269 -9.22 7.01 -14.48
C LEU A 269 -10.17 6.11 -15.29
N SER A 270 -10.15 4.80 -14.99
CA SER A 270 -11.08 3.87 -15.63
C SER A 270 -12.50 4.03 -15.07
N ASP A 271 -13.52 3.74 -15.90
CA ASP A 271 -14.92 3.77 -15.47
C ASP A 271 -15.18 2.86 -14.25
N ALA A 272 -14.52 1.72 -14.21
CA ALA A 272 -14.60 0.78 -13.09
C ALA A 272 -14.09 1.39 -11.79
N LEU A 273 -13.01 2.16 -11.82
CA LEU A 273 -12.48 2.88 -10.66
C LEU A 273 -13.39 4.06 -10.31
N ALA A 274 -13.76 4.86 -11.28
CA ALA A 274 -14.64 6.02 -11.08
C ALA A 274 -15.98 5.64 -10.43
N SER A 275 -16.60 4.53 -10.88
CA SER A 275 -17.88 4.09 -10.34
C SER A 275 -17.84 3.60 -8.88
N ARG A 276 -16.66 3.24 -8.36
CA ARG A 276 -16.50 2.76 -6.98
C ARG A 276 -16.30 3.89 -5.98
N PHE A 277 -15.85 5.04 -6.46
CA PHE A 277 -15.80 6.25 -5.65
C PHE A 277 -17.03 7.10 -5.96
N ALA A 278 -18.10 6.93 -5.18
CA ALA A 278 -19.38 7.60 -5.47
C ALA A 278 -19.33 9.12 -5.25
N ALA A 279 -18.39 9.61 -4.41
CA ALA A 279 -18.17 11.04 -4.21
C ALA A 279 -16.91 11.51 -4.95
N HIS A 280 -17.09 12.33 -5.99
CA HIS A 280 -15.99 12.96 -6.73
C HIS A 280 -15.84 14.40 -6.27
N ILE A 281 -14.69 14.71 -5.63
CA ILE A 281 -14.42 16.01 -5.01
C ILE A 281 -13.29 16.71 -5.76
N LYS A 282 -13.61 17.82 -6.44
CA LYS A 282 -12.62 18.66 -7.09
C LYS A 282 -11.87 19.49 -6.04
N VAL A 283 -10.54 19.40 -6.06
CA VAL A 283 -9.67 20.14 -5.15
C VAL A 283 -8.86 21.14 -5.96
N THR A 284 -9.11 22.41 -5.72
CA THR A 284 -8.41 23.53 -6.38
C THR A 284 -7.59 24.30 -5.36
N SER A 285 -6.65 25.12 -5.80
CA SER A 285 -5.98 26.07 -4.90
C SER A 285 -6.94 27.14 -4.42
N ASP A 286 -6.83 27.44 -3.14
CA ASP A 286 -7.50 28.56 -2.50
C ASP A 286 -6.47 29.68 -2.29
N TYR A 287 -6.53 30.71 -3.17
CA TYR A 287 -5.62 31.84 -3.11
C TYR A 287 -5.98 32.83 -2.00
N ASP A 288 -7.23 32.81 -1.50
CA ASP A 288 -7.62 33.59 -0.31
C ASP A 288 -6.97 32.97 0.94
N LEU A 289 -6.97 31.64 1.02
CA LEU A 289 -6.25 30.93 2.05
C LEU A 289 -4.74 31.23 1.99
N ALA A 290 -4.13 31.24 0.81
CA ALA A 290 -2.71 31.60 0.66
C ALA A 290 -2.42 33.00 1.23
N ALA A 291 -3.29 33.97 0.98
CA ALA A 291 -3.18 35.31 1.54
C ALA A 291 -3.34 35.33 3.08
N GLN A 292 -4.28 34.54 3.63
CA GLN A 292 -4.48 34.40 5.07
C GLN A 292 -3.29 33.73 5.77
N MET A 293 -2.58 32.82 5.10
CA MET A 293 -1.35 32.20 5.59
C MET A 293 -0.15 33.16 5.63
N GLY A 294 -0.32 34.42 5.24
CA GLY A 294 0.74 35.42 5.24
C GLY A 294 1.70 35.32 4.04
N ILE A 295 1.33 34.60 2.99
CA ILE A 295 2.13 34.54 1.75
C ILE A 295 2.11 35.91 1.08
N ASP A 296 3.25 36.34 0.52
CA ASP A 296 3.42 37.62 -0.14
C ASP A 296 2.28 37.93 -1.13
N ARG A 297 1.67 39.08 -0.99
CA ARG A 297 0.52 39.50 -1.81
C ARG A 297 0.85 39.55 -3.31
N ARG A 298 2.12 39.83 -3.67
CA ARG A 298 2.55 39.80 -5.08
C ARG A 298 2.54 38.40 -5.63
N ALA A 299 3.04 37.42 -4.88
CA ALA A 299 3.01 35.99 -5.26
C ALA A 299 1.56 35.51 -5.44
N VAL A 300 0.66 35.85 -4.51
CA VAL A 300 -0.77 35.54 -4.64
C VAL A 300 -1.41 36.23 -5.86
N LYS A 301 -1.03 37.51 -6.13
CA LYS A 301 -1.51 38.22 -7.33
C LYS A 301 -1.04 37.59 -8.62
N ILE A 302 0.23 37.14 -8.70
CA ILE A 302 0.77 36.39 -9.84
C ILE A 302 -0.02 35.11 -10.05
N ALA A 303 -0.23 34.32 -8.99
CA ALA A 303 -0.93 33.06 -9.07
C ALA A 303 -2.38 33.23 -9.54
N ARG A 304 -3.11 34.24 -9.05
CA ARG A 304 -4.47 34.56 -9.51
C ARG A 304 -4.51 34.97 -10.97
N ASN A 305 -3.58 35.84 -11.39
CA ASN A 305 -3.51 36.30 -12.79
C ASN A 305 -3.26 35.11 -13.74
N LEU A 306 -2.26 34.26 -13.40
CA LEU A 306 -1.97 33.07 -14.20
C LEU A 306 -3.11 32.05 -14.18
N HIS A 307 -3.82 31.91 -13.07
CA HIS A 307 -4.99 31.02 -12.98
C HIS A 307 -6.13 31.49 -13.88
N THR A 308 -6.43 32.79 -13.91
CA THR A 308 -7.42 33.35 -14.84
C THR A 308 -7.01 33.10 -16.29
N ARG A 309 -5.74 33.31 -16.63
CA ARG A 309 -5.23 33.03 -17.97
C ARG A 309 -5.28 31.53 -18.33
N MET A 310 -5.12 30.65 -17.34
CA MET A 310 -5.25 29.21 -17.52
C MET A 310 -6.72 28.82 -17.81
N GLU A 311 -7.67 29.42 -17.09
CA GLU A 311 -9.10 29.23 -17.36
C GLU A 311 -9.51 29.74 -18.77
N GLU A 312 -8.85 30.77 -19.26
CA GLU A 312 -9.01 31.31 -20.61
C GLU A 312 -8.24 30.49 -21.68
N GLY A 313 -7.52 29.47 -21.30
CA GLY A 313 -6.71 28.63 -22.20
C GLY A 313 -5.47 29.32 -22.77
N LYS A 314 -5.00 30.41 -22.16
CA LYS A 314 -3.82 31.18 -22.60
C LYS A 314 -2.50 30.66 -22.07
N VAL A 315 -2.54 29.90 -20.98
CA VAL A 315 -1.42 29.19 -20.38
C VAL A 315 -1.89 27.81 -19.87
N GLY A 316 -0.99 26.84 -19.79
CA GLY A 316 -1.29 25.51 -19.27
C GLY A 316 -1.04 25.39 -17.75
N TRP A 317 -0.38 26.37 -17.13
CA TRP A 317 0.06 26.28 -15.76
C TRP A 317 -0.17 27.57 -14.96
N ALA A 318 -0.48 27.39 -13.66
CA ALA A 318 -0.51 28.46 -12.66
C ALA A 318 -0.01 27.91 -11.32
N PRO A 319 0.74 28.72 -10.50
CA PRO A 319 1.20 28.29 -9.19
C PRO A 319 0.04 27.86 -8.29
N GLN A 320 0.17 26.69 -7.68
CA GLN A 320 -0.77 26.18 -6.70
C GLN A 320 -0.30 26.53 -5.28
N LEU A 321 -1.00 26.08 -4.25
CA LEU A 321 -0.66 26.40 -2.86
C LEU A 321 0.75 25.89 -2.47
N ARG A 322 1.20 24.75 -3.02
CA ARG A 322 2.54 24.20 -2.80
C ARG A 322 3.63 25.17 -3.25
N GLU A 323 3.51 25.69 -4.47
CA GLU A 323 4.47 26.63 -5.06
C GLU A 323 4.45 27.97 -4.31
N LEU A 324 3.30 28.42 -3.83
CA LEU A 324 3.17 29.62 -3.03
C LEU A 324 3.80 29.47 -1.64
N ILE A 325 3.65 28.32 -0.99
CA ILE A 325 4.35 28.01 0.27
C ILE A 325 5.86 27.94 0.04
N ALA A 326 6.30 27.34 -1.08
CA ALA A 326 7.70 27.33 -1.45
C ALA A 326 8.24 28.75 -1.72
N PHE A 327 7.46 29.60 -2.37
CA PHE A 327 7.81 31.01 -2.55
C PHE A 327 8.13 31.69 -1.22
N ALA A 328 7.27 31.54 -0.22
CA ALA A 328 7.49 32.15 1.10
C ALA A 328 8.81 31.69 1.74
N LYS A 329 9.10 30.37 1.67
CA LYS A 329 10.35 29.80 2.20
C LYS A 329 11.59 30.27 1.44
N ILE A 330 11.51 30.37 0.11
CA ILE A 330 12.62 30.86 -0.71
C ILE A 330 12.83 32.34 -0.46
N ALA A 331 11.75 33.12 -0.31
CA ALA A 331 11.85 34.54 0.00
C ALA A 331 12.53 34.80 1.36
N GLU A 332 12.24 33.99 2.36
CA GLU A 332 12.90 34.03 3.68
C GLU A 332 14.40 33.67 3.57
N ALA A 333 14.75 32.68 2.78
CA ALA A 333 16.12 32.17 2.69
C ALA A 333 17.01 32.97 1.73
N LEU A 334 16.50 33.40 0.58
CA LEU A 334 17.28 33.96 -0.54
C LEU A 334 16.77 35.36 -0.99
N GLY A 335 15.69 35.86 -0.41
CA GLY A 335 15.06 37.10 -0.81
C GLY A 335 13.93 36.95 -1.84
N GLU A 336 13.12 37.98 -1.94
CA GLU A 336 11.89 38.00 -2.75
C GLU A 336 12.14 37.86 -4.26
N ASP A 337 13.24 38.47 -4.75
CA ASP A 337 13.60 38.39 -6.16
C ASP A 337 13.95 36.96 -6.56
N ALA A 338 14.69 36.22 -5.70
CA ALA A 338 15.00 34.82 -5.92
C ALA A 338 13.73 33.95 -5.90
N ALA A 339 12.79 34.21 -5.00
CA ALA A 339 11.50 33.52 -4.95
C ALA A 339 10.65 33.78 -6.21
N ALA A 340 10.64 35.02 -6.70
CA ALA A 340 9.95 35.38 -7.93
C ALA A 340 10.62 34.74 -9.16
N GLY A 341 11.95 34.74 -9.20
CA GLY A 341 12.73 34.04 -10.22
C GLY A 341 12.46 32.52 -10.23
N ASN A 342 12.27 31.93 -9.07
CA ASN A 342 11.89 30.52 -8.98
C ASN A 342 10.52 30.23 -9.60
N LEU A 343 9.52 31.12 -9.47
CA LEU A 343 8.23 30.95 -10.16
C LEU A 343 8.38 30.91 -11.68
N ILE A 344 9.31 31.69 -12.23
CA ILE A 344 9.63 31.67 -13.66
C ILE A 344 10.32 30.32 -14.02
N SER A 345 11.27 29.88 -13.16
CA SER A 345 12.07 28.67 -13.44
C SER A 345 11.24 27.38 -13.43
N ILE A 346 10.21 27.27 -12.56
CA ILE A 346 9.37 26.08 -12.43
C ILE A 346 8.19 26.06 -13.43
N ALA A 347 7.96 27.15 -14.15
CA ALA A 347 6.93 27.19 -15.19
C ALA A 347 7.32 26.29 -16.39
N PRO A 348 6.35 25.59 -17.02
CA PRO A 348 6.58 24.91 -18.28
C PRO A 348 7.22 25.83 -19.32
N ASP A 349 8.07 25.27 -20.18
CA ASP A 349 8.85 26.06 -21.14
C ASP A 349 7.94 26.90 -22.05
N GLU A 350 6.83 26.35 -22.48
CA GLU A 350 5.82 27.03 -23.30
C GLU A 350 5.13 28.21 -22.59
N ASP A 351 4.94 28.13 -21.28
CA ASP A 351 4.26 29.16 -20.47
C ASP A 351 5.24 30.21 -19.90
N ARG A 352 6.53 29.89 -19.84
CA ARG A 352 7.56 30.71 -19.19
C ARG A 352 7.57 32.18 -19.63
N PRO A 353 7.46 32.51 -20.95
CA PRO A 353 7.43 33.92 -21.37
C PRO A 353 6.25 34.70 -20.81
N VAL A 354 5.08 34.05 -20.65
CA VAL A 354 3.90 34.67 -20.08
C VAL A 354 4.05 34.85 -18.58
N VAL A 355 4.58 33.83 -17.90
CA VAL A 355 4.88 33.88 -16.44
C VAL A 355 5.87 35.00 -16.14
N GLU A 356 6.95 35.13 -16.91
CA GLU A 356 7.95 36.20 -16.79
C GLU A 356 7.29 37.59 -16.95
N ALA A 357 6.42 37.77 -17.96
CA ALA A 357 5.72 39.01 -18.18
C ALA A 357 4.82 39.37 -16.98
N VAL A 358 4.07 38.42 -16.42
CA VAL A 358 3.22 38.62 -15.22
C VAL A 358 4.05 38.93 -14.00
N VAL A 359 5.16 38.22 -13.78
CA VAL A 359 6.10 38.52 -12.65
C VAL A 359 6.64 39.92 -12.77
N ARG A 360 7.15 40.33 -13.94
CA ARG A 360 7.66 41.67 -14.21
C ARG A 360 6.60 42.75 -13.96
N GLU A 361 5.37 42.52 -14.42
CA GLU A 361 4.26 43.45 -14.19
C GLU A 361 3.98 43.66 -12.69
N VAL A 362 3.94 42.57 -11.94
CA VAL A 362 3.59 42.61 -10.50
C VAL A 362 4.73 43.14 -9.65
N PHE A 363 5.99 42.82 -9.97
CA PHE A 363 7.16 43.31 -9.22
C PHE A 363 7.62 44.72 -9.68
N GLY A 364 7.15 45.20 -10.83
CA GLY A 364 7.50 46.53 -11.37
C GLY A 364 8.93 46.59 -11.94
N LYS A 365 9.62 45.49 -12.05
CA LYS A 365 10.99 45.38 -12.56
C LYS A 365 11.23 44.03 -13.21
N PRO A 366 12.23 43.90 -14.11
CA PRO A 366 12.68 42.60 -14.59
C PRO A 366 13.14 41.73 -13.42
N VAL A 367 12.79 40.45 -13.45
CA VAL A 367 13.22 39.41 -12.50
C VAL A 367 13.84 38.28 -13.31
N GLU A 368 15.08 37.95 -13.01
CA GLU A 368 15.77 36.86 -13.69
C GLU A 368 15.32 35.50 -13.12
N PRO A 369 15.20 34.46 -13.95
CA PRO A 369 15.00 33.09 -13.50
C PRO A 369 16.06 32.68 -12.49
N LEU A 370 15.71 31.85 -11.51
CA LEU A 370 16.65 31.33 -10.54
C LEU A 370 17.65 30.38 -11.23
N ALA A 371 18.89 30.79 -11.36
CA ALA A 371 19.93 30.05 -12.05
C ALA A 371 21.29 30.15 -11.34
N LEU A 372 22.13 29.13 -11.48
CA LEU A 372 23.52 29.20 -11.05
C LEU A 372 24.28 30.12 -12.00
N GLY A 373 24.92 31.16 -11.44
CA GLY A 373 25.80 32.05 -12.19
C GLY A 373 27.19 31.46 -12.46
N GLY A 374 28.12 32.32 -12.95
CA GLY A 374 29.53 31.97 -13.08
C GLY A 374 30.19 31.69 -11.72
N ARG A 375 31.41 31.09 -11.75
CA ARG A 375 32.20 30.89 -10.52
C ARG A 375 32.55 32.22 -9.89
N ILE A 376 32.46 32.29 -8.55
CA ILE A 376 32.94 33.43 -7.74
C ILE A 376 34.47 33.47 -7.79
#